data_ad1a5b011db1ed06f2a70e32df12ea51
#
_entry.id   ad1a5b011db1ed06f2a70e32df12ea51
#
_cell.length_a   1.000
_cell.length_b   1.000
_cell.length_c   1.000
_cell.angle_alpha   90.00
_cell.angle_beta   90.00
_cell.angle_gamma   90.00
#
_symmetry.space_group_name_H-M   'P 1'
#
loop_
_entity.id
_entity.type
_entity.pdbx_description
1 polymer ?
#
loop_
_entity_poly.entity_id
_entity_poly.type
_entity_poly.pdbx_seq_one_letter_code
_entity_poly.pdbx_strand_id
1 'polypeptide(L)'
;KNISLKIRSKIPVGKGMASSTADIGATIGATLGLIKKELSSEEIAKLASTIEPTDSIYIEKNSIFNPLNGEVIRYLGNVKDLRVVILEPNSTLNTMRIRKTPNYKKIKTQNKEIIKISFSLLEEGIKSNDMHKIGKAST
;
A
#
# COMPACT_ATOMS: atom_id res chain seq x y z
N LYS A 1 19.46 -2.14 -28.24
CA LYS A 1 19.44 -0.74 -27.69
C LYS A 1 19.67 -0.86 -26.20
N ASN A 2 20.66 -0.15 -25.66
CA ASN A 2 20.90 -0.11 -24.22
C ASN A 2 19.91 0.87 -23.58
N ILE A 3 19.29 0.46 -22.49
CA ILE A 3 18.38 1.29 -21.70
C ILE A 3 19.10 1.63 -20.40
N SER A 4 19.13 2.90 -20.01
CA SER A 4 19.62 3.36 -18.71
C SER A 4 18.44 3.82 -17.88
N LEU A 5 18.34 3.31 -16.66
CA LEU A 5 17.32 3.68 -15.68
C LEU A 5 17.97 4.46 -14.54
N LYS A 6 17.41 5.63 -14.21
CA LYS A 6 17.83 6.43 -13.06
C LYS A 6 16.62 6.75 -12.18
N ILE A 7 16.65 6.27 -10.93
CA ILE A 7 15.62 6.57 -9.94
C ILE A 7 16.05 7.76 -9.09
N ARG A 8 15.15 8.73 -8.90
CA ARG A 8 15.28 9.83 -7.95
C ARG A 8 14.03 9.88 -7.09
N SER A 9 14.16 9.54 -5.81
CA SER A 9 13.05 9.54 -4.86
C SER A 9 13.30 10.52 -3.73
N LYS A 10 12.22 11.16 -3.25
CA LYS A 10 12.21 11.95 -2.01
C LYS A 10 11.48 11.19 -0.88
N ILE A 11 10.94 10.02 -1.18
CA ILE A 11 10.22 9.22 -0.18
C ILE A 11 11.24 8.54 0.74
N PRO A 12 11.15 8.74 2.06
CA PRO A 12 12.10 8.13 2.99
C PRO A 12 12.05 6.61 2.93
N VAL A 13 13.23 6.00 2.79
CA VAL A 13 13.37 4.54 2.71
C VAL A 13 13.24 3.91 4.10
N GLY A 14 12.52 2.80 4.21
CA GLY A 14 12.38 2.03 5.46
C GLY A 14 11.51 2.71 6.53
N LYS A 15 10.66 3.65 6.14
CA LYS A 15 9.74 4.38 7.02
C LYS A 15 8.28 3.93 6.91
N GLY A 16 8.01 2.87 6.17
CA GLY A 16 6.64 2.39 5.95
C GLY A 16 5.81 3.27 5.00
N MET A 17 6.48 4.09 4.19
CA MET A 17 5.83 5.03 3.25
C MET A 17 5.75 4.49 1.82
N ALA A 18 5.73 3.18 1.64
CA ALA A 18 5.64 2.52 0.32
C ALA A 18 6.68 3.01 -0.71
N SER A 19 7.91 3.37 -0.26
CA SER A 19 8.96 3.90 -1.15
C SER A 19 9.33 2.92 -2.27
N SER A 20 9.49 1.64 -1.94
CA SER A 20 9.79 0.59 -2.93
C SER A 20 8.66 0.44 -3.95
N THR A 21 7.41 0.40 -3.49
CA THR A 21 6.22 0.33 -4.35
C THR A 21 6.15 1.54 -5.29
N ALA A 22 6.47 2.75 -4.80
CA ALA A 22 6.49 3.96 -5.62
C ALA A 22 7.59 3.92 -6.69
N ASP A 23 8.79 3.42 -6.35
CA ASP A 23 9.91 3.28 -7.30
C ASP A 23 9.58 2.24 -8.39
N ILE A 24 8.94 1.14 -8.03
CA ILE A 24 8.45 0.14 -8.99
C ILE A 24 7.43 0.76 -9.94
N GLY A 25 6.44 1.48 -9.41
CA GLY A 25 5.41 2.13 -10.22
C GLY A 25 5.99 3.19 -11.18
N ALA A 26 6.91 4.01 -10.69
CA ALA A 26 7.60 5.00 -11.52
C ALA A 26 8.40 4.33 -12.65
N THR A 27 9.04 3.19 -12.37
CA THR A 27 9.78 2.40 -13.36
C THR A 27 8.84 1.81 -14.40
N ILE A 28 7.73 1.23 -13.98
CA ILE A 28 6.70 0.70 -14.88
C ILE A 28 6.18 1.83 -15.78
N GLY A 29 5.78 2.97 -15.21
CA GLY A 29 5.27 4.10 -15.97
C GLY A 29 6.27 4.66 -16.99
N ALA A 30 7.54 4.81 -16.60
CA ALA A 30 8.60 5.25 -17.50
C ALA A 30 8.83 4.26 -18.65
N THR A 31 8.77 2.95 -18.35
CA THR A 31 8.92 1.89 -19.35
C THR A 31 7.74 1.89 -20.33
N LEU A 32 6.51 1.99 -19.83
CA LEU A 32 5.30 2.06 -20.65
C LEU A 32 5.34 3.27 -21.59
N GLY A 33 5.76 4.46 -21.08
CA GLY A 33 5.94 5.64 -21.90
C GLY A 33 6.98 5.45 -23.01
N LEU A 34 8.11 4.77 -22.72
CA LEU A 34 9.15 4.48 -23.68
C LEU A 34 8.67 3.57 -24.83
N ILE A 35 7.86 2.56 -24.51
CA ILE A 35 7.34 1.60 -25.50
C ILE A 35 5.97 2.00 -26.07
N LYS A 36 5.46 3.16 -25.68
CA LYS A 36 4.15 3.70 -26.10
C LYS A 36 2.99 2.71 -25.83
N LYS A 37 2.97 2.13 -24.63
CA LYS A 37 1.90 1.26 -24.14
C LYS A 37 1.26 1.86 -22.91
N GLU A 38 0.01 1.51 -22.67
CA GLU A 38 -0.76 1.87 -21.48
C GLU A 38 -1.22 0.61 -20.77
N LEU A 39 -1.29 0.68 -19.45
CA LEU A 39 -1.89 -0.32 -18.58
C LEU A 39 -2.84 0.40 -17.62
N SER A 40 -3.90 -0.27 -17.24
CA SER A 40 -4.79 0.18 -16.17
C SER A 40 -4.07 0.15 -14.80
N SER A 41 -4.62 0.86 -13.83
CA SER A 41 -4.10 0.86 -12.45
C SER A 41 -4.03 -0.56 -11.86
N GLU A 42 -5.03 -1.39 -12.14
CA GLU A 42 -5.07 -2.78 -11.70
C GLU A 42 -4.01 -3.66 -12.40
N GLU A 43 -3.75 -3.43 -13.67
CA GLU A 43 -2.68 -4.14 -14.39
C GLU A 43 -1.30 -3.73 -13.87
N ILE A 44 -1.09 -2.44 -13.57
CA ILE A 44 0.13 -1.95 -12.93
C ILE A 44 0.31 -2.60 -11.56
N ALA A 45 -0.75 -2.66 -10.74
CA ALA A 45 -0.71 -3.29 -9.43
C ALA A 45 -0.37 -4.78 -9.49
N LYS A 46 -0.96 -5.52 -10.45
CA LYS A 46 -0.65 -6.92 -10.70
C LYS A 46 0.81 -7.11 -11.14
N LEU A 47 1.27 -6.28 -12.07
CA LEU A 47 2.67 -6.33 -12.53
C LEU A 47 3.64 -6.02 -11.39
N ALA A 48 3.38 -4.99 -10.59
CA ALA A 48 4.20 -4.63 -9.44
C ALA A 48 4.26 -5.76 -8.41
N SER A 49 3.14 -6.46 -8.16
CA SER A 49 3.09 -7.57 -7.21
C SER A 49 3.91 -8.80 -7.63
N THR A 50 4.27 -8.92 -8.91
CA THR A 50 5.20 -9.97 -9.37
C THR A 50 6.65 -9.72 -8.94
N ILE A 51 6.97 -8.47 -8.61
CA ILE A 51 8.32 -8.06 -8.20
C ILE A 51 8.45 -8.19 -6.68
N GLU A 52 7.50 -7.61 -5.94
CA GLU A 52 7.40 -7.74 -4.47
C GLU A 52 5.95 -7.54 -4.01
N PRO A 53 5.59 -7.99 -2.79
CA PRO A 53 4.29 -7.64 -2.21
C PRO A 53 4.11 -6.12 -2.19
N THR A 54 3.11 -5.64 -2.94
CA THR A 54 2.92 -4.22 -3.23
C THR A 54 1.79 -3.61 -2.40
N ASP A 55 1.80 -2.30 -2.24
CA ASP A 55 0.71 -1.55 -1.64
C ASP A 55 -0.28 -1.05 -2.70
N SER A 56 -1.49 -0.63 -2.29
CA SER A 56 -2.56 -0.21 -3.20
C SER A 56 -2.40 1.22 -3.76
N ILE A 57 -1.18 1.78 -3.75
CA ILE A 57 -0.93 3.18 -4.16
C ILE A 57 -1.25 3.48 -5.63
N TYR A 58 -1.35 2.45 -6.46
CA TYR A 58 -1.75 2.58 -7.88
C TYR A 58 -3.26 2.73 -8.06
N ILE A 59 -4.04 2.40 -7.05
CA ILE A 59 -5.50 2.36 -7.10
C ILE A 59 -6.05 3.70 -6.59
N GLU A 60 -6.83 4.39 -7.42
CA GLU A 60 -7.33 5.75 -7.13
C GLU A 60 -8.37 5.81 -6.00
N LYS A 61 -9.07 4.70 -5.75
CA LYS A 61 -10.12 4.61 -4.73
C LYS A 61 -9.65 3.78 -3.54
N ASN A 62 -10.09 4.15 -2.34
CA ASN A 62 -9.89 3.27 -1.19
C ASN A 62 -10.45 1.89 -1.49
N SER A 63 -9.65 0.88 -1.27
CA SER A 63 -9.97 -0.49 -1.66
C SER A 63 -9.45 -1.50 -0.65
N ILE A 64 -10.11 -2.65 -0.59
CA ILE A 64 -9.54 -3.85 -0.02
C ILE A 64 -8.70 -4.50 -1.11
N PHE A 65 -7.42 -4.68 -0.82
CA PHE A 65 -6.41 -5.03 -1.81
C PHE A 65 -5.58 -6.23 -1.32
N ASN A 66 -5.28 -7.14 -2.21
CA ASN A 66 -4.37 -8.25 -1.93
C ASN A 66 -2.94 -7.89 -2.36
N PRO A 67 -2.01 -7.63 -1.42
CA PRO A 67 -0.66 -7.20 -1.75
C PRO A 67 0.18 -8.28 -2.45
N LEU A 68 -0.23 -9.55 -2.40
CA LEU A 68 0.56 -10.67 -2.93
C LEU A 68 0.34 -10.90 -4.42
N ASN A 69 -0.81 -10.50 -4.95
CA ASN A 69 -1.17 -10.69 -6.35
C ASN A 69 -1.65 -9.43 -7.06
N GLY A 70 -1.69 -8.29 -6.34
CA GLY A 70 -2.11 -7.01 -6.91
C GLY A 70 -3.60 -6.91 -7.23
N GLU A 71 -4.44 -7.75 -6.63
CA GLU A 71 -5.87 -7.82 -6.91
C GLU A 71 -6.68 -6.90 -5.99
N VAL A 72 -7.55 -6.09 -6.58
CA VAL A 72 -8.57 -5.35 -5.84
C VAL A 72 -9.73 -6.30 -5.52
N ILE A 73 -9.92 -6.60 -4.23
CA ILE A 73 -11.01 -7.46 -3.77
C ILE A 73 -12.33 -6.71 -3.83
N ARG A 74 -12.34 -5.45 -3.39
CA ARG A 74 -13.48 -4.54 -3.52
C ARG A 74 -13.10 -3.09 -3.27
N TYR A 75 -13.86 -2.16 -3.83
CA TYR A 75 -13.75 -0.73 -3.58
C TYR A 75 -14.60 -0.31 -2.39
N LEU A 76 -14.09 0.65 -1.61
CA LEU A 76 -14.76 1.18 -0.41
C LEU A 76 -15.30 2.60 -0.62
N GLY A 77 -14.92 3.27 -1.70
CA GLY A 77 -15.22 4.65 -1.97
C GLY A 77 -14.09 5.60 -1.59
N ASN A 78 -14.35 6.89 -1.60
CA ASN A 78 -13.37 7.92 -1.25
C ASN A 78 -13.77 8.61 0.05
N VAL A 79 -12.78 8.93 0.87
CA VAL A 79 -12.94 9.77 2.07
C VAL A 79 -12.61 11.20 1.69
N LYS A 80 -13.50 12.13 2.05
CA LYS A 80 -13.28 13.56 1.83
C LYS A 80 -12.58 14.16 3.06
N ASP A 81 -11.73 15.14 2.82
CA ASP A 81 -11.08 15.95 3.88
C ASP A 81 -10.26 15.17 4.92
N LEU A 82 -9.80 13.95 4.59
CA LEU A 82 -8.93 13.16 5.45
C LEU A 82 -7.58 13.87 5.60
N ARG A 83 -7.18 14.13 6.85
CA ARG A 83 -5.85 14.66 7.19
C ARG A 83 -5.13 13.64 8.05
N VAL A 84 -3.86 13.39 7.73
CA VAL A 84 -3.02 12.43 8.45
C VAL A 84 -1.80 13.17 9.01
N VAL A 85 -1.50 12.96 10.28
CA VAL A 85 -0.25 13.42 10.90
C VAL A 85 0.77 12.30 10.83
N ILE A 86 1.91 12.57 10.23
CA ILE A 86 3.00 11.61 10.10
C ILE A 86 4.08 11.91 11.13
N LEU A 87 4.38 10.93 11.99
CA LEU A 87 5.50 10.98 12.92
C LEU A 87 6.61 10.08 12.39
N GLU A 88 7.72 10.67 11.97
CA GLU A 88 8.86 9.95 11.41
C GLU A 88 9.92 9.71 12.49
N PRO A 89 10.09 8.47 13.00
CA PRO A 89 11.16 8.15 13.94
C PRO A 89 12.52 8.07 13.23
N ASN A 90 13.62 8.24 13.98
CA ASN A 90 14.97 8.11 13.44
C ASN A 90 15.36 6.67 13.05
N SER A 91 14.56 5.68 13.45
CA SER A 91 14.80 4.26 13.11
C SER A 91 14.22 3.90 11.74
N THR A 92 14.78 2.88 11.11
CA THR A 92 14.27 2.30 9.85
C THR A 92 13.80 0.86 10.08
N LEU A 93 12.79 0.45 9.34
CA LEU A 93 12.23 -0.90 9.39
C LEU A 93 12.42 -1.62 8.06
N ASN A 94 12.91 -2.85 8.12
CA ASN A 94 12.91 -3.74 6.97
C ASN A 94 11.67 -4.63 7.05
N THR A 95 10.63 -4.27 6.30
CA THR A 95 9.32 -4.95 6.29
C THR A 95 9.43 -6.42 5.92
N MET A 96 10.28 -6.76 4.95
CA MET A 96 10.48 -8.15 4.52
C MET A 96 11.08 -9.01 5.63
N ARG A 97 12.04 -8.45 6.38
CA ARG A 97 12.66 -9.15 7.52
C ARG A 97 11.65 -9.38 8.65
N ILE A 98 10.86 -8.37 8.99
CA ILE A 98 9.86 -8.47 10.06
C ILE A 98 8.79 -9.51 9.72
N ARG A 99 8.25 -9.50 8.50
CA ARG A 99 7.23 -10.46 8.05
C ARG A 99 7.68 -11.93 8.13
N LYS A 100 8.99 -12.19 8.08
CA LYS A 100 9.58 -13.53 8.18
C LYS A 100 9.79 -13.99 9.62
N THR A 101 9.65 -13.12 10.62
CA THR A 101 9.89 -13.49 12.02
C THR A 101 8.75 -14.35 12.57
N PRO A 102 9.05 -15.39 13.39
CA PRO A 102 8.02 -16.18 14.06
C PRO A 102 7.10 -15.34 14.92
N ASN A 103 7.63 -14.29 15.55
CA ASN A 103 6.88 -13.39 16.41
C ASN A 103 5.81 -12.61 15.63
N TYR A 104 6.07 -12.18 14.39
CA TYR A 104 5.07 -11.53 13.55
C TYR A 104 3.85 -12.42 13.27
N LYS A 105 4.08 -13.68 12.94
CA LYS A 105 3.00 -14.66 12.72
C LYS A 105 2.18 -14.89 13.98
N LYS A 106 2.85 -15.04 15.12
CA LYS A 106 2.20 -15.22 16.43
C LYS A 106 1.30 -14.03 16.80
N ILE A 107 1.83 -12.80 16.72
CA ILE A 107 1.09 -11.57 17.01
C ILE A 107 -0.12 -11.42 16.08
N LYS A 108 0.07 -11.67 14.78
CA LYS A 108 -1.02 -11.60 13.79
C LYS A 108 -2.15 -12.59 14.12
N THR A 109 -1.80 -13.80 14.54
CA THR A 109 -2.80 -14.81 14.93
C THR A 109 -3.54 -14.43 16.22
N GLN A 110 -2.80 -13.94 17.22
CA GLN A 110 -3.38 -13.51 18.50
C GLN A 110 -4.35 -12.32 18.34
N ASN A 111 -4.04 -11.41 17.42
CA ASN A 111 -4.84 -10.20 17.19
C ASN A 111 -5.88 -10.35 16.06
N LYS A 112 -6.12 -11.57 15.58
CA LYS A 112 -6.99 -11.81 14.42
C LYS A 112 -8.39 -11.18 14.57
N GLU A 113 -9.02 -11.33 15.73
CA GLU A 113 -10.36 -10.78 15.96
C GLU A 113 -10.35 -9.26 16.08
N ILE A 114 -9.35 -8.68 16.74
CA ILE A 114 -9.18 -7.22 16.83
C ILE A 114 -8.98 -6.64 15.42
N ILE A 115 -8.11 -7.25 14.60
CA ILE A 115 -7.87 -6.84 13.22
C ILE A 115 -9.18 -6.88 12.41
N LYS A 116 -9.99 -7.92 12.58
CA LYS A 116 -11.27 -8.06 11.87
C LYS A 116 -12.27 -6.97 12.27
N ILE A 117 -12.38 -6.68 13.58
CA ILE A 117 -13.26 -5.62 14.10
C ILE A 117 -12.78 -4.25 13.59
N SER A 118 -11.49 -3.95 13.69
CA SER A 118 -10.90 -2.69 13.18
C SER A 118 -11.14 -2.53 11.68
N PHE A 119 -11.00 -3.61 10.92
CA PHE A 119 -11.24 -3.59 9.49
C PHE A 119 -12.70 -3.28 9.13
N SER A 120 -13.65 -3.88 9.84
CA SER A 120 -15.09 -3.61 9.66
C SER A 120 -15.44 -2.16 10.02
N LEU A 121 -14.86 -1.66 11.13
CA LEU A 121 -15.06 -0.28 11.56
C LEU A 121 -14.47 0.74 10.57
N LEU A 122 -13.29 0.44 10.03
CA LEU A 122 -12.65 1.26 8.98
C LEU A 122 -13.52 1.32 7.73
N GLU A 123 -14.01 0.18 7.27
CA GLU A 123 -14.89 0.08 6.11
C GLU A 123 -16.18 0.90 6.29
N GLU A 124 -16.80 0.76 7.46
CA GLU A 124 -18.00 1.54 7.81
C GLU A 124 -17.69 3.04 7.84
N GLY A 125 -16.57 3.44 8.48
CA GLY A 125 -16.12 4.81 8.54
C GLY A 125 -15.86 5.43 7.17
N ILE A 126 -15.25 4.69 6.25
CA ILE A 126 -15.03 5.14 4.86
C ILE A 126 -16.36 5.32 4.14
N LYS A 127 -17.27 4.36 4.23
CA LYS A 127 -18.59 4.42 3.56
C LYS A 127 -19.47 5.57 4.05
N SER A 128 -19.41 5.88 5.34
CA SER A 128 -20.19 6.95 5.96
C SER A 128 -19.46 8.31 6.02
N ASN A 129 -18.20 8.36 5.56
CA ASN A 129 -17.29 9.52 5.71
C ASN A 129 -17.14 9.96 7.18
N ASP A 130 -17.10 8.99 8.11
CA ASP A 130 -17.00 9.21 9.54
C ASP A 130 -15.54 9.13 10.00
N MET A 131 -14.91 10.30 10.21
CA MET A 131 -13.51 10.42 10.63
C MET A 131 -13.25 9.83 12.00
N HIS A 132 -14.25 9.83 12.90
CA HIS A 132 -14.10 9.25 14.24
C HIS A 132 -13.97 7.72 14.16
N LYS A 133 -14.81 7.07 13.35
CA LYS A 133 -14.71 5.62 13.10
C LYS A 133 -13.39 5.25 12.44
N ILE A 134 -12.96 6.04 11.43
CA ILE A 134 -11.67 5.83 10.75
C ILE A 134 -10.51 5.93 11.75
N GLY A 135 -10.50 6.99 12.57
CA GLY A 135 -9.48 7.17 13.62
C GLY A 135 -9.48 6.01 14.63
N LYS A 136 -10.65 5.64 15.15
CA LYS A 136 -10.78 4.54 16.11
C LYS A 136 -10.35 3.18 15.52
N ALA A 137 -10.59 2.95 14.24
CA ALA A 137 -10.16 1.71 13.56
C ALA A 137 -8.64 1.64 13.36
N SER A 138 -7.96 2.79 13.37
CA SER A 138 -6.52 2.92 13.11
C SER A 138 -5.66 2.91 14.38
N THR A 139 -6.26 2.90 15.56
CA THR A 139 -5.62 2.82 16.88
C THR A 139 -5.79 1.46 17.50
#